data_ce998dca4286e722187f7b7c7384fc23
#
_entry.id   ce998dca4286e722187f7b7c7384fc23
#
_cell.length_a   1.000
_cell.length_b   1.000
_cell.length_c   1.000
_cell.angle_alpha   90.00
_cell.angle_beta   90.00
_cell.angle_gamma   90.00
#
_symmetry.space_group_name_H-M   'P 1'
#
loop_
_entity.id
_entity.type
_entity.pdbx_description
1 polymer ?
#
loop_
_entity_poly.entity_id
_entity_poly.type
_entity_poly.pdbx_seq_one_letter_code
_entity_poly.pdbx_strand_id
1 'polypeptide(L)'
;MKTCWDTSAAINALFSPEVFARLSSGQHVTRLHLLAEFFSTMTGRGVSIVDEAGQVQRMVLSQSDCAAWLRSFAGKVQFEELTPEEALVSLDKAEGLGVQGPRIYDYWHALVAGKSKANKLLTRNTGHFADLVSNAAWP
;
A
#
# COMPACT_ATOMS: atom_id res chain seq x y z
N MET A 1 12.53 3.46 -13.00
CA MET A 1 11.42 2.51 -12.76
C MET A 1 10.41 3.16 -11.83
N LYS A 2 9.14 2.98 -12.11
CA LYS A 2 8.05 3.51 -11.27
C LYS A 2 7.41 2.37 -10.48
N THR A 3 7.27 2.57 -9.19
CA THR A 3 6.74 1.57 -8.25
C THR A 3 5.52 2.13 -7.53
N CYS A 4 4.42 1.39 -7.53
CA CYS A 4 3.24 1.70 -6.72
C CYS A 4 3.32 0.95 -5.39
N TRP A 5 2.98 1.63 -4.29
CA TRP A 5 3.09 1.09 -2.94
C TRP A 5 1.70 0.82 -2.38
N ASP A 6 1.46 -0.40 -1.95
CA ASP A 6 0.33 -0.77 -1.11
C ASP A 6 0.66 -0.51 0.37
N THR A 7 -0.37 -0.40 1.20
CA THR A 7 -0.21 -0.17 2.64
C THR A 7 0.67 -1.23 3.31
N SER A 8 0.51 -2.49 2.94
CA SER A 8 1.31 -3.59 3.50
C SER A 8 2.80 -3.43 3.19
N ALA A 9 3.15 -2.91 2.02
CA ALA A 9 4.53 -2.61 1.66
C ALA A 9 5.10 -1.44 2.46
N ALA A 10 4.30 -0.40 2.71
CA ALA A 10 4.69 0.73 3.54
C ALA A 10 4.92 0.29 5.00
N ILE A 11 4.05 -0.57 5.53
CA ILE A 11 4.24 -1.14 6.88
C ILE A 11 5.54 -1.97 6.92
N ASN A 12 5.81 -2.73 5.87
CA ASN A 12 7.06 -3.50 5.79
C ASN A 12 8.28 -2.55 5.78
N ALA A 13 8.20 -1.42 5.09
CA ALA A 13 9.27 -0.41 5.08
C ALA A 13 9.53 0.20 6.46
N LEU A 14 8.52 0.28 7.32
CA LEU A 14 8.68 0.75 8.70
C LEU A 14 9.64 -0.15 9.49
N PHE A 15 9.59 -1.47 9.26
CA PHE A 15 10.37 -2.46 9.99
C PHE A 15 11.62 -2.95 9.23
N SER A 16 11.76 -2.59 7.95
CA SER A 16 12.88 -3.01 7.12
C SER A 16 13.60 -1.82 6.50
N PRO A 17 14.79 -1.47 7.00
CA PRO A 17 15.60 -0.41 6.40
C PRO A 17 15.90 -0.67 4.91
N GLU A 18 16.03 -1.92 4.51
CA GLU A 18 16.29 -2.29 3.11
C GLU A 18 15.10 -1.93 2.21
N VAL A 19 13.89 -2.21 2.68
CA VAL A 19 12.68 -1.86 1.93
C VAL A 19 12.50 -0.35 1.89
N PHE A 20 12.71 0.34 3.01
CA PHE A 20 12.64 1.81 3.05
C PHE A 20 13.69 2.45 2.12
N ALA A 21 14.87 1.87 2.03
CA ALA A 21 15.94 2.39 1.16
C ALA A 21 15.56 2.39 -0.33
N ARG A 22 14.61 1.54 -0.75
CA ARG A 22 14.11 1.55 -2.14
C ARG A 22 13.48 2.88 -2.53
N LEU A 23 12.97 3.64 -1.55
CA LEU A 23 12.39 4.98 -1.79
C LEU A 23 13.43 6.03 -2.20
N SER A 24 14.72 5.73 -2.08
CA SER A 24 15.81 6.65 -2.42
C SER A 24 16.11 6.73 -3.92
N SER A 25 15.58 5.81 -4.71
CA SER A 25 15.83 5.78 -6.16
C SER A 25 14.56 5.39 -6.92
N GLY A 26 14.43 5.90 -8.15
CA GLY A 26 13.27 5.67 -8.97
C GLY A 26 12.09 6.60 -8.63
N GLN A 27 10.95 6.30 -9.22
CA GLN A 27 9.70 7.02 -8.98
C GLN A 27 8.75 6.13 -8.18
N HIS A 28 8.08 6.74 -7.22
CA HIS A 28 7.19 6.03 -6.31
C HIS A 28 5.84 6.71 -6.27
N VAL A 29 4.77 5.92 -6.36
CA VAL A 29 3.39 6.42 -6.31
C VAL A 29 2.58 5.62 -5.30
N THR A 30 1.57 6.25 -4.75
CA THR A 30 0.57 5.61 -3.91
C THR A 30 -0.72 6.43 -3.92
N ARG A 31 -1.69 6.03 -3.11
CA ARG A 31 -2.97 6.72 -2.93
C ARG A 31 -3.04 7.33 -1.53
N LEU A 32 -3.86 8.37 -1.39
CA LEU A 32 -4.15 8.94 -0.06
C LEU A 32 -4.71 7.91 0.90
N HIS A 33 -5.45 6.93 0.40
CA HIS A 33 -5.98 5.82 1.20
C HIS A 33 -4.89 5.12 2.02
N LEU A 34 -3.67 5.00 1.47
CA LEU A 34 -2.54 4.40 2.20
C LEU A 34 -2.28 5.13 3.52
N LEU A 35 -2.32 6.45 3.54
CA LEU A 35 -2.06 7.23 4.76
C LEU A 35 -3.08 6.89 5.85
N ALA A 36 -4.36 6.86 5.49
CA ALA A 36 -5.43 6.56 6.44
C ALA A 36 -5.37 5.11 6.93
N GLU A 37 -5.15 4.18 6.03
CA GLU A 37 -5.08 2.76 6.37
C GLU A 37 -3.86 2.43 7.22
N PHE A 38 -2.70 3.00 6.89
CA PHE A 38 -1.48 2.85 7.68
C PHE A 38 -1.69 3.40 9.10
N PHE A 39 -2.22 4.61 9.21
CA PHE A 39 -2.51 5.24 10.51
C PHE A 39 -3.49 4.39 11.32
N SER A 40 -4.58 3.97 10.71
CA SER A 40 -5.59 3.13 11.37
C SER A 40 -5.00 1.82 11.89
N THR A 41 -4.20 1.15 11.09
CA THR A 41 -3.56 -0.11 11.48
C THR A 41 -2.53 0.09 12.56
N MET A 42 -1.60 1.02 12.38
CA MET A 42 -0.44 1.17 13.27
C MET A 42 -0.75 1.83 14.60
N THR A 43 -1.76 2.69 14.67
CA THR A 43 -2.18 3.30 15.94
C THR A 43 -3.31 2.54 16.63
N GLY A 44 -3.97 1.63 15.93
CA GLY A 44 -5.06 0.82 16.44
C GLY A 44 -4.60 -0.56 16.91
N ARG A 45 -4.94 -1.58 16.15
CA ARG A 45 -4.57 -2.97 16.49
C ARG A 45 -3.06 -3.25 16.37
N GLY A 46 -2.34 -2.46 15.59
CA GLY A 46 -0.93 -2.68 15.34
C GLY A 46 -0.66 -3.91 14.47
N VAL A 47 0.59 -4.34 14.48
CA VAL A 47 1.04 -5.53 13.75
C VAL A 47 1.87 -6.43 14.67
N SER A 48 1.89 -7.73 14.38
CA SER A 48 2.74 -8.67 15.08
C SER A 48 4.09 -8.78 14.37
N ILE A 49 5.17 -8.67 15.14
CA ILE A 49 6.53 -8.91 14.66
C ILE A 49 7.17 -10.02 15.47
N VAL A 50 8.16 -10.70 14.89
CA VAL A 50 8.96 -11.71 15.58
C VAL A 50 10.30 -11.09 15.93
N ASP A 51 10.65 -11.07 17.23
CA ASP A 51 11.93 -10.53 17.69
C ASP A 51 13.08 -11.52 17.46
N GLU A 52 14.30 -11.11 17.82
CA GLU A 52 15.50 -11.92 17.65
C GLU A 52 15.45 -13.23 18.46
N ALA A 53 14.70 -13.25 19.56
CA ALA A 53 14.51 -14.44 20.39
C ALA A 53 13.41 -15.37 19.86
N GLY A 54 12.78 -15.04 18.71
CA GLY A 54 11.69 -15.80 18.14
C GLY A 54 10.33 -15.57 18.80
N GLN A 55 10.24 -14.57 19.70
CA GLN A 55 8.97 -14.23 20.36
C GLN A 55 8.15 -13.27 19.51
N VAL A 56 6.84 -13.50 19.48
CA VAL A 56 5.90 -12.61 18.79
C VAL A 56 5.59 -11.42 19.70
N GLN A 57 5.85 -10.23 19.19
CA GLN A 57 5.52 -8.96 19.86
C GLN A 57 4.55 -8.16 19.00
N ARG A 58 3.63 -7.45 19.69
CA ARG A 58 2.71 -6.56 19.02
C ARG A 58 3.29 -5.15 19.03
N MET A 59 3.39 -4.55 17.83
CA MET A 59 3.88 -3.20 17.66
C MET A 59 2.72 -2.27 17.34
N VAL A 60 2.59 -1.23 18.18
CA VAL A 60 1.60 -0.16 18.02
C VAL A 60 2.37 1.16 18.12
N LEU A 61 2.12 2.07 17.19
CA LEU A 61 2.72 3.40 17.21
C LEU A 61 1.79 4.39 17.94
N SER A 62 2.40 5.38 18.58
CA SER A 62 1.65 6.58 18.96
C SER A 62 1.19 7.33 17.71
N GLN A 63 0.16 8.15 17.86
CA GLN A 63 -0.33 8.99 16.76
C GLN A 63 0.78 9.90 16.21
N SER A 64 1.56 10.51 17.09
CA SER A 64 2.63 11.42 16.67
C SER A 64 3.78 10.69 15.96
N ASP A 65 4.18 9.52 16.42
CA ASP A 65 5.22 8.74 15.76
C ASP A 65 4.75 8.25 14.39
N CYS A 66 3.50 7.81 14.31
CA CYS A 66 2.90 7.39 13.05
C CYS A 66 2.86 8.54 12.04
N ALA A 67 2.40 9.72 12.48
CA ALA A 67 2.35 10.90 11.62
C ALA A 67 3.76 11.32 11.15
N ALA A 68 4.75 11.26 12.02
CA ALA A 68 6.13 11.60 11.67
C ALA A 68 6.69 10.65 10.61
N TRP A 69 6.47 9.35 10.76
CA TRP A 69 6.92 8.37 9.76
C TRP A 69 6.22 8.56 8.42
N LEU A 70 4.90 8.73 8.46
CA LEU A 70 4.11 8.97 7.23
C LEU A 70 4.53 10.25 6.51
N ARG A 71 4.88 11.29 7.25
CA ARG A 71 5.40 12.53 6.66
C ARG A 71 6.72 12.28 5.91
N SER A 72 7.61 11.48 6.50
CA SER A 72 8.86 11.09 5.84
C SER A 72 8.60 10.26 4.58
N PHE A 73 7.70 9.29 4.66
CA PHE A 73 7.29 8.47 3.52
C PHE A 73 6.65 9.32 2.42
N ALA A 74 5.72 10.19 2.79
CA ALA A 74 4.98 11.05 1.85
C ALA A 74 5.91 11.99 1.07
N GLY A 75 7.02 12.42 1.68
CA GLY A 75 8.03 13.24 1.00
C GLY A 75 8.79 12.52 -0.11
N LYS A 76 8.63 11.20 -0.21
CA LYS A 76 9.36 10.35 -1.18
C LYS A 76 8.46 9.74 -2.24
N VAL A 77 7.15 9.95 -2.16
CA VAL A 77 6.17 9.37 -3.09
C VAL A 77 5.29 10.47 -3.70
N GLN A 78 4.72 10.16 -4.85
CA GLN A 78 3.67 10.97 -5.46
C GLN A 78 2.33 10.31 -5.17
N PHE A 79 1.29 11.13 -4.96
CA PHE A 79 -0.06 10.65 -4.76
C PHE A 79 -0.84 10.74 -6.06
N GLU A 80 -1.40 9.61 -6.48
CA GLU A 80 -2.27 9.47 -7.64
C GLU A 80 -3.62 8.96 -7.18
N GLU A 81 -4.68 9.47 -7.82
CA GLU A 81 -6.05 9.09 -7.50
C GLU A 81 -6.85 8.83 -8.78
N LEU A 82 -7.88 8.01 -8.67
CA LEU A 82 -8.90 7.93 -9.71
C LEU A 82 -9.72 9.22 -9.70
N THR A 83 -10.11 9.69 -10.88
CA THR A 83 -11.15 10.72 -10.95
C THR A 83 -12.48 10.09 -10.53
N PRO A 84 -13.48 10.92 -10.12
CA PRO A 84 -14.82 10.39 -9.83
C PRO A 84 -15.40 9.56 -10.97
N GLU A 85 -15.21 10.00 -12.21
CA GLU A 85 -15.71 9.28 -13.39
C GLU A 85 -15.00 7.92 -13.56
N GLU A 86 -13.68 7.88 -13.43
CA GLU A 86 -12.92 6.63 -13.46
C GLU A 86 -13.39 5.66 -12.38
N ALA A 87 -13.63 6.16 -11.17
CA ALA A 87 -14.14 5.36 -10.07
C ALA A 87 -15.52 4.79 -10.37
N LEU A 88 -16.43 5.61 -10.88
CA LEU A 88 -17.79 5.17 -11.21
C LEU A 88 -17.78 4.13 -12.34
N VAL A 89 -16.99 4.34 -13.39
CA VAL A 89 -16.84 3.36 -14.48
C VAL A 89 -16.30 2.02 -13.94
N SER A 90 -15.37 2.06 -12.98
CA SER A 90 -14.84 0.84 -12.38
C SER A 90 -15.92 0.03 -11.65
N LEU A 91 -16.87 0.71 -11.01
CA LEU A 91 -17.98 0.05 -10.31
C LEU A 91 -18.89 -0.71 -11.29
N ASP A 92 -19.07 -0.19 -12.49
CA ASP A 92 -19.85 -0.87 -13.54
C ASP A 92 -19.21 -2.20 -13.97
N LYS A 93 -17.91 -2.33 -13.82
CA LYS A 93 -17.14 -3.53 -14.19
C LYS A 93 -16.94 -4.50 -13.04
N ALA A 94 -17.25 -4.09 -11.81
CA ALA A 94 -16.92 -4.83 -10.59
C ALA A 94 -17.56 -6.22 -10.56
N GLU A 95 -18.82 -6.35 -10.96
CA GLU A 95 -19.51 -7.63 -10.95
C GLU A 95 -18.82 -8.66 -11.85
N GLY A 96 -18.45 -8.27 -13.06
CA GLY A 96 -17.75 -9.16 -14.01
C GLY A 96 -16.35 -9.58 -13.53
N LEU A 97 -15.74 -8.80 -12.65
CA LEU A 97 -14.41 -9.07 -12.08
C LEU A 97 -14.47 -9.75 -10.71
N GLY A 98 -15.67 -10.01 -10.19
CA GLY A 98 -15.84 -10.60 -8.87
C GLY A 98 -15.43 -9.68 -7.73
N VAL A 99 -15.47 -8.37 -7.95
CA VAL A 99 -15.13 -7.37 -6.94
C VAL A 99 -16.36 -7.00 -6.14
N GLN A 100 -16.35 -7.31 -4.84
CA GLN A 100 -17.39 -6.92 -3.90
C GLN A 100 -16.82 -6.69 -2.50
N GLY A 101 -17.53 -5.91 -1.68
CA GLY A 101 -17.12 -5.59 -0.32
C GLY A 101 -15.74 -4.95 -0.27
N PRO A 102 -14.90 -5.31 0.72
CA PRO A 102 -13.58 -4.68 0.92
C PRO A 102 -12.59 -4.86 -0.24
N ARG A 103 -12.86 -5.80 -1.15
CA ARG A 103 -12.00 -6.00 -2.32
C ARG A 103 -11.97 -4.77 -3.25
N ILE A 104 -12.91 -3.85 -3.11
CA ILE A 104 -12.92 -2.59 -3.86
C ILE A 104 -11.63 -1.78 -3.61
N TYR A 105 -11.06 -1.84 -2.42
CA TYR A 105 -9.84 -1.09 -2.10
C TYR A 105 -8.64 -1.63 -2.89
N ASP A 106 -8.49 -2.96 -3.00
CA ASP A 106 -7.45 -3.59 -3.80
C ASP A 106 -7.65 -3.29 -5.29
N TYR A 107 -8.88 -3.36 -5.76
CA TYR A 107 -9.22 -3.08 -7.15
C TYR A 107 -8.85 -1.64 -7.52
N TRP A 108 -9.26 -0.67 -6.72
CA TRP A 108 -8.93 0.73 -6.99
C TRP A 108 -7.43 1.00 -6.89
N HIS A 109 -6.76 0.33 -5.99
CA HIS A 109 -5.30 0.44 -5.89
C HIS A 109 -4.62 -0.09 -7.15
N ALA A 110 -5.08 -1.23 -7.66
CA ALA A 110 -4.61 -1.79 -8.93
C ALA A 110 -4.86 -0.84 -10.11
N LEU A 111 -6.03 -0.20 -10.14
CA LEU A 111 -6.36 0.78 -11.19
C LEU A 111 -5.45 2.01 -11.13
N VAL A 112 -5.11 2.50 -9.95
CA VAL A 112 -4.16 3.60 -9.79
C VAL A 112 -2.76 3.19 -10.24
N ALA A 113 -2.32 1.98 -9.90
CA ALA A 113 -1.04 1.45 -10.39
C ALA A 113 -1.00 1.42 -11.93
N GLY A 114 -2.08 0.99 -12.56
CA GLY A 114 -2.23 1.00 -14.02
C GLY A 114 -2.25 2.42 -14.60
N LYS A 115 -3.03 3.31 -14.01
CA LYS A 115 -3.14 4.71 -14.44
C LYS A 115 -1.79 5.42 -14.38
N SER A 116 -1.03 5.19 -13.33
CA SER A 116 0.30 5.78 -13.15
C SER A 116 1.39 5.10 -13.97
N LYS A 117 1.05 4.02 -14.68
CA LYS A 117 1.99 3.19 -15.46
C LYS A 117 3.15 2.66 -14.59
N ALA A 118 2.82 2.21 -13.39
CA ALA A 118 3.80 1.62 -12.50
C ALA A 118 4.34 0.30 -13.06
N ASN A 119 5.64 0.10 -12.97
CA ASN A 119 6.28 -1.14 -13.39
C ASN A 119 6.03 -2.28 -12.40
N LYS A 120 5.84 -1.93 -11.13
CA LYS A 120 5.57 -2.88 -10.05
C LYS A 120 4.55 -2.31 -9.08
N LEU A 121 3.74 -3.20 -8.53
CA LEU A 121 2.90 -2.95 -7.37
C LEU A 121 3.51 -3.71 -6.20
N LEU A 122 4.12 -3.01 -5.25
CA LEU A 122 4.69 -3.62 -4.05
C LEU A 122 3.61 -3.87 -3.02
N THR A 123 3.48 -5.11 -2.61
CA THR A 123 2.50 -5.55 -1.62
C THR A 123 2.97 -6.83 -0.94
N ARG A 124 2.63 -7.02 0.32
CA ARG A 124 2.79 -8.30 1.00
C ARG A 124 1.64 -9.26 0.72
N ASN A 125 0.61 -8.79 0.04
CA ASN A 125 -0.60 -9.55 -0.29
C ASN A 125 -0.68 -9.82 -1.79
N THR A 126 0.39 -10.37 -2.37
CA THR A 126 0.46 -10.62 -3.82
C THR A 126 -0.72 -11.45 -4.34
N GLY A 127 -1.22 -12.39 -3.54
CA GLY A 127 -2.41 -13.18 -3.89
C GLY A 127 -3.68 -12.37 -4.04
N HIS A 128 -3.82 -11.24 -3.32
CA HIS A 128 -4.98 -10.36 -3.44
C HIS A 128 -5.00 -9.60 -4.78
N PHE A 129 -3.84 -9.43 -5.40
CA PHE A 129 -3.69 -8.66 -6.64
C PHE A 129 -3.45 -9.54 -7.88
N ALA A 130 -3.27 -10.85 -7.72
CA ALA A 130 -2.87 -11.75 -8.80
C ALA A 130 -3.81 -11.73 -10.01
N ASP A 131 -5.10 -11.56 -9.78
CA ASP A 131 -6.14 -11.47 -10.81
C ASP A 131 -6.50 -10.03 -11.21
N LEU A 132 -5.86 -9.04 -10.59
CA LEU A 132 -6.10 -7.62 -10.87
C LEU A 132 -4.93 -6.97 -11.64
N VAL A 133 -3.70 -7.39 -11.35
CA VAL A 133 -2.48 -6.91 -12.02
C VAL A 133 -1.51 -8.07 -12.24
N SER A 134 -0.66 -7.94 -13.27
CA SER A 134 0.37 -8.95 -13.59
C SER A 134 1.71 -8.69 -12.92
N ASN A 135 1.88 -7.55 -12.27
CA ASN A 135 3.17 -7.06 -11.77
C ASN A 135 3.22 -6.83 -10.27
N ALA A 136 2.33 -7.47 -9.50
CA ALA A 136 2.40 -7.47 -8.05
C ALA A 136 3.67 -8.20 -7.59
N ALA A 137 4.41 -7.58 -6.67
CA ALA A 137 5.67 -8.10 -6.19
C ALA A 137 5.80 -7.91 -4.68
N TRP A 138 6.51 -8.85 -4.07
CA TRP A 138 6.86 -8.77 -2.65
C TRP A 138 7.87 -7.63 -2.42
N PRO A 139 7.75 -6.84 -1.35
CA PRO A 139 8.74 -5.82 -1.01
C PRO A 139 10.08 -6.42 -0.64
#